data_36d8e2252dd8bfe5f91aa12b100cdb6f
#
_entry.id   36d8e2252dd8bfe5f91aa12b100cdb6f
#
_cell.length_a   1.000
_cell.length_b   1.000
_cell.length_c   1.000
_cell.angle_alpha   90.00
_cell.angle_beta   90.00
_cell.angle_gamma   90.00
#
_symmetry.space_group_name_H-M   'P 1'
#
loop_
_entity.id
_entity.type
_entity.pdbx_description
1 polymer ?
#
loop_
_entity_poly.entity_id
_entity_poly.type
_entity_poly.pdbx_seq_one_letter_code
_entity_poly.pdbx_strand_id
1 'polypeptide(L)'
;MDLDKRPTSPAPTGVGRIALDGVAAPTAVIDLAAFTANIGEMRERAAGVPIRVASKSIRVRGLIERLLREEGYAGVLAYSAAEALWLVEHGARDVLVAYPTVDRDTLAKVSADDVAAAEIAFMVDLPEHLAILDESAGAHPLRAAIDVDCSMRVGPVTIGAHRSSVHSAKDAERLVLQARSLSGVRIAGLMFYDAQIAGVADTSSAIRLMKKASLRELRRRRQQVIATVTRHVTLDFVNAGGTGSLHLMHDDPAITDLAAGSGLFTPRLFDHYDNTALRPAAYFVSPVVRKPTDDVVVAFSGGYIASGPAGAARVPEVAFPEGLEPFAQEGYGEVQTPLRGDAAHGMKVGDLVWFRHAKAGEMCERFDQVLLVEDGQVVERLPTYRGEGKNFG
;
A
#
# COMPACT_ATOMS: atom_id res chain seq x y z
N MET A 1 9.00 16.17 -29.51
CA MET A 1 8.08 15.04 -29.23
C MET A 1 7.34 15.43 -27.97
N ASP A 2 6.10 15.82 -28.15
CA ASP A 2 5.28 16.59 -27.20
C ASP A 2 4.92 15.71 -25.99
N LEU A 3 5.57 15.94 -24.85
CA LEU A 3 5.36 15.22 -23.59
C LEU A 3 4.11 15.72 -22.83
N ASP A 4 3.30 16.58 -23.45
CA ASP A 4 2.23 17.32 -22.77
C ASP A 4 0.80 16.82 -23.07
N LYS A 5 0.63 15.67 -23.72
CA LYS A 5 -0.68 15.01 -23.76
C LYS A 5 -0.78 14.01 -22.60
N ARG A 6 -1.12 14.52 -21.41
CA ARG A 6 -1.60 13.70 -20.30
C ARG A 6 -2.86 12.95 -20.78
N PRO A 7 -2.94 11.63 -20.60
CA PRO A 7 -4.24 11.01 -20.63
C PRO A 7 -5.03 11.65 -19.47
N THR A 8 -6.08 12.38 -19.79
CA THR A 8 -7.02 12.88 -18.78
C THR A 8 -7.58 11.65 -18.08
N SER A 9 -7.19 11.45 -16.82
CA SER A 9 -7.94 10.53 -15.95
C SER A 9 -9.41 10.92 -16.08
N PRO A 10 -10.34 9.97 -16.27
CA PRO A 10 -11.75 10.33 -16.31
C PRO A 10 -12.06 11.14 -15.06
N ALA A 11 -12.68 12.29 -15.22
CA ALA A 11 -13.13 13.12 -14.12
C ALA A 11 -13.87 12.22 -13.11
N PRO A 12 -13.59 12.34 -11.80
CA PRO A 12 -14.23 11.48 -10.81
C PRO A 12 -15.73 11.61 -10.98
N THR A 13 -16.37 10.55 -11.45
CA THR A 13 -17.79 10.55 -11.69
C THR A 13 -18.49 10.78 -10.35
N GLY A 14 -18.85 12.01 -10.04
CA GLY A 14 -19.63 12.36 -8.87
C GLY A 14 -18.94 13.19 -7.79
N VAL A 15 -17.60 13.33 -7.76
CA VAL A 15 -16.88 14.09 -6.71
C VAL A 15 -17.42 15.51 -6.50
N GLY A 16 -17.66 16.26 -7.56
CA GLY A 16 -18.27 17.61 -7.48
C GLY A 16 -19.74 17.67 -7.08
N ARG A 17 -20.40 16.53 -6.90
CA ARG A 17 -21.83 16.44 -6.51
C ARG A 17 -22.00 15.96 -5.06
N ILE A 18 -20.90 15.71 -4.34
CA ILE A 18 -20.97 15.24 -2.96
C ILE A 18 -21.30 16.42 -2.06
N ALA A 19 -22.45 16.37 -1.41
CA ALA A 19 -22.84 17.34 -0.40
C ALA A 19 -22.08 17.05 0.91
N LEU A 20 -21.11 17.90 1.21
CA LEU A 20 -20.40 17.89 2.50
C LEU A 20 -20.94 18.97 3.45
N ASP A 21 -22.24 19.28 3.34
CA ASP A 21 -22.88 20.28 4.19
C ASP A 21 -22.77 19.89 5.66
N GLY A 22 -22.28 20.82 6.48
CA GLY A 22 -22.05 20.59 7.90
C GLY A 22 -20.84 19.72 8.24
N VAL A 23 -20.01 19.36 7.25
CA VAL A 23 -18.74 18.64 7.48
C VAL A 23 -17.61 19.63 7.67
N ALA A 24 -16.86 19.50 8.75
CA ALA A 24 -15.66 20.29 8.97
C ALA A 24 -14.55 19.83 8.00
N ALA A 25 -14.03 20.76 7.21
CA ALA A 25 -12.86 20.55 6.35
C ALA A 25 -11.64 21.31 6.92
N PRO A 26 -10.40 20.79 6.72
CA PRO A 26 -10.04 19.68 5.82
C PRO A 26 -10.46 18.30 6.34
N THR A 27 -10.84 17.42 5.42
CA THR A 27 -11.27 16.05 5.73
C THR A 27 -10.88 15.07 4.63
N ALA A 28 -10.74 13.79 4.98
CA ALA A 28 -10.52 12.71 4.00
C ALA A 28 -11.86 12.08 3.60
N VAL A 29 -11.99 11.75 2.32
CA VAL A 29 -13.21 11.20 1.72
C VAL A 29 -12.87 9.98 0.89
N ILE A 30 -13.68 8.93 1.03
CA ILE A 30 -13.64 7.72 0.21
C ILE A 30 -14.92 7.64 -0.60
N ASP A 31 -14.82 7.65 -1.92
CA ASP A 31 -15.89 7.29 -2.85
C ASP A 31 -16.12 5.79 -2.76
N LEU A 32 -17.22 5.38 -2.15
CA LEU A 32 -17.51 3.98 -1.86
C LEU A 32 -17.82 3.19 -3.14
N ALA A 33 -18.43 3.81 -4.12
CA ALA A 33 -18.70 3.17 -5.42
C ALA A 33 -17.39 2.87 -6.17
N ALA A 34 -16.44 3.82 -6.21
CA ALA A 34 -15.13 3.62 -6.80
C ALA A 34 -14.31 2.60 -6.00
N PHE A 35 -14.35 2.67 -4.67
CA PHE A 35 -13.67 1.71 -3.79
C PHE A 35 -14.18 0.28 -4.02
N THR A 36 -15.50 0.08 -4.09
CA THR A 36 -16.12 -1.23 -4.37
C THR A 36 -15.78 -1.74 -5.76
N ALA A 37 -15.77 -0.86 -6.77
CA ALA A 37 -15.33 -1.25 -8.11
C ALA A 37 -13.85 -1.71 -8.12
N ASN A 38 -12.99 -1.03 -7.35
CA ASN A 38 -11.58 -1.42 -7.22
C ASN A 38 -11.39 -2.77 -6.51
N ILE A 39 -12.23 -3.10 -5.53
CA ILE A 39 -12.26 -4.44 -4.91
C ILE A 39 -12.48 -5.51 -5.98
N GLY A 40 -13.49 -5.33 -6.83
CA GLY A 40 -13.80 -6.26 -7.92
C GLY A 40 -12.67 -6.38 -8.94
N GLU A 41 -12.16 -5.27 -9.43
CA GLU A 41 -11.04 -5.22 -10.40
C GLU A 41 -9.79 -5.94 -9.87
N MET A 42 -9.40 -5.68 -8.62
CA MET A 42 -8.24 -6.34 -8.02
C MET A 42 -8.47 -7.85 -7.86
N ARG A 43 -9.65 -8.28 -7.48
CA ARG A 43 -10.03 -9.71 -7.39
C ARG A 43 -9.97 -10.39 -8.76
N GLU A 44 -10.52 -9.76 -9.80
CA GLU A 44 -10.45 -10.28 -11.18
C GLU A 44 -8.99 -10.46 -11.62
N ARG A 45 -8.13 -9.48 -11.33
CA ARG A 45 -6.71 -9.52 -11.67
C ARG A 45 -5.93 -10.59 -10.88
N ALA A 46 -6.37 -10.92 -9.69
CA ALA A 46 -5.79 -12.00 -8.88
C ALA A 46 -6.25 -13.41 -9.33
N ALA A 47 -7.30 -13.48 -10.19
CA ALA A 47 -7.78 -14.69 -10.84
C ALA A 47 -7.95 -15.92 -9.89
N GLY A 48 -8.53 -15.70 -8.72
CA GLY A 48 -8.80 -16.72 -7.71
C GLY A 48 -7.69 -16.93 -6.67
N VAL A 49 -6.52 -16.32 -6.83
CA VAL A 49 -5.50 -16.29 -5.77
C VAL A 49 -5.91 -15.28 -4.69
N PRO A 50 -5.97 -15.64 -3.39
CA PRO A 50 -6.37 -14.72 -2.34
C PRO A 50 -5.46 -13.48 -2.26
N ILE A 51 -6.06 -12.33 -1.96
CA ILE A 51 -5.34 -11.07 -1.77
C ILE A 51 -5.20 -10.78 -0.28
N ARG A 52 -3.97 -10.76 0.20
CA ARG A 52 -3.60 -10.26 1.53
C ARG A 52 -3.65 -8.74 1.52
N VAL A 53 -4.46 -8.15 2.42
CA VAL A 53 -4.67 -6.70 2.46
C VAL A 53 -3.43 -5.97 2.99
N ALA A 54 -2.79 -5.16 2.15
CA ALA A 54 -1.65 -4.35 2.57
C ALA A 54 -2.11 -3.13 3.38
N SER A 55 -2.13 -3.25 4.70
CA SER A 55 -2.66 -2.28 5.67
C SER A 55 -2.03 -0.90 5.56
N LYS A 56 -0.72 -0.84 5.30
CA LYS A 56 0.03 0.40 5.04
C LYS A 56 -0.62 1.31 4.01
N SER A 57 -1.32 0.73 3.05
CA SER A 57 -1.97 1.47 1.96
C SER A 57 -3.40 1.91 2.31
N ILE A 58 -3.92 1.52 3.45
CA ILE A 58 -5.30 1.80 3.91
C ILE A 58 -5.30 2.66 5.17
N ARG A 59 -4.67 2.17 6.25
CA ARG A 59 -4.57 2.83 7.57
C ARG A 59 -5.93 3.23 8.17
N VAL A 60 -6.95 2.45 7.88
CA VAL A 60 -8.32 2.55 8.39
C VAL A 60 -8.78 1.13 8.71
N ARG A 61 -8.82 0.78 10.01
CA ARG A 61 -9.14 -0.59 10.46
C ARG A 61 -10.51 -1.06 9.98
N GLY A 62 -11.53 -0.21 10.08
CA GLY A 62 -12.87 -0.56 9.60
C GLY A 62 -12.94 -0.89 8.10
N LEU A 63 -12.08 -0.28 7.23
CA LEU A 63 -11.97 -0.68 5.83
C LEU A 63 -11.22 -1.99 5.65
N ILE A 64 -10.19 -2.27 6.45
CA ILE A 64 -9.50 -3.56 6.43
C ILE A 64 -10.46 -4.69 6.83
N GLU A 65 -11.22 -4.50 7.91
CA GLU A 65 -12.24 -5.45 8.35
C GLU A 65 -13.34 -5.67 7.30
N ARG A 66 -13.74 -4.62 6.58
CA ARG A 66 -14.69 -4.72 5.46
C ARG A 66 -14.10 -5.59 4.33
N LEU A 67 -12.85 -5.34 3.94
CA LEU A 67 -12.16 -6.11 2.91
C LEU A 67 -12.00 -7.60 3.28
N LEU A 68 -11.70 -7.90 4.53
CA LEU A 68 -11.58 -9.30 4.98
C LEU A 68 -12.91 -10.08 4.98
N ARG A 69 -14.04 -9.40 4.79
CA ARG A 69 -15.36 -10.03 4.55
C ARG A 69 -15.67 -10.24 3.07
N GLU A 70 -14.88 -9.63 2.17
CA GLU A 70 -15.05 -9.77 0.73
C GLU A 70 -14.43 -11.06 0.21
N GLU A 71 -15.13 -11.74 -0.69
CA GLU A 71 -14.60 -12.91 -1.38
C GLU A 71 -13.30 -12.58 -2.12
N GLY A 72 -12.28 -13.43 -2.00
CA GLY A 72 -10.98 -13.25 -2.63
C GLY A 72 -9.99 -12.40 -1.83
N TYR A 73 -10.38 -11.93 -0.63
CA TYR A 73 -9.49 -11.24 0.29
C TYR A 73 -9.30 -12.07 1.56
N ALA A 74 -8.04 -12.34 1.92
CA ALA A 74 -7.71 -13.14 3.09
C ALA A 74 -6.36 -12.74 3.68
N GLY A 75 -6.32 -12.54 5.01
CA GLY A 75 -5.13 -12.14 5.73
C GLY A 75 -4.74 -10.68 5.53
N VAL A 76 -3.78 -10.23 6.32
CA VAL A 76 -3.26 -8.85 6.32
C VAL A 76 -1.75 -8.86 6.10
N LEU A 77 -1.27 -7.91 5.29
CA LEU A 77 0.15 -7.57 5.20
C LEU A 77 0.37 -6.30 6.04
N ALA A 78 0.77 -6.48 7.30
CA ALA A 78 1.07 -5.41 8.24
C ALA A 78 2.45 -4.80 7.98
N TYR A 79 2.67 -3.55 8.39
CA TYR A 79 3.95 -2.89 8.18
C TYR A 79 4.80 -2.72 9.44
N SER A 80 4.27 -3.06 10.62
CA SER A 80 5.03 -3.16 11.85
C SER A 80 4.53 -4.27 12.76
N ALA A 81 5.38 -4.72 13.69
CA ALA A 81 5.01 -5.74 14.68
C ALA A 81 3.87 -5.26 15.61
N ALA A 82 3.96 -4.01 16.07
CA ALA A 82 2.96 -3.42 16.94
C ALA A 82 1.59 -3.28 16.24
N GLU A 83 1.58 -2.95 14.94
CA GLU A 83 0.35 -2.95 14.13
C GLU A 83 -0.24 -4.34 14.03
N ALA A 84 0.59 -5.35 13.72
CA ALA A 84 0.14 -6.72 13.57
C ALA A 84 -0.54 -7.25 14.85
N LEU A 85 0.10 -7.03 15.99
CA LEU A 85 -0.46 -7.42 17.29
C LEU A 85 -1.80 -6.73 17.54
N TRP A 86 -1.87 -5.40 17.35
CA TRP A 86 -3.10 -4.64 17.50
C TRP A 86 -4.22 -5.10 16.58
N LEU A 87 -3.91 -5.43 15.32
CA LEU A 87 -4.92 -5.95 14.38
C LEU A 87 -5.44 -7.33 14.81
N VAL A 88 -4.56 -8.22 15.33
CA VAL A 88 -4.98 -9.53 15.85
C VAL A 88 -5.85 -9.38 17.10
N GLU A 89 -5.53 -8.47 18.01
CA GLU A 89 -6.36 -8.11 19.17
C GLU A 89 -7.76 -7.65 18.75
N HIS A 90 -7.91 -7.09 17.52
CA HIS A 90 -9.18 -6.67 16.94
C HIS A 90 -9.78 -7.70 15.97
N GLY A 91 -9.31 -8.95 16.02
CA GLY A 91 -9.93 -10.06 15.30
C GLY A 91 -9.33 -10.37 13.94
N ALA A 92 -8.30 -9.66 13.46
CA ALA A 92 -7.59 -10.05 12.24
C ALA A 92 -6.91 -11.42 12.42
N ARG A 93 -6.81 -12.18 11.35
CA ARG A 93 -6.13 -13.48 11.29
C ARG A 93 -5.18 -13.51 10.11
N ASP A 94 -4.22 -14.42 10.16
CA ASP A 94 -3.22 -14.63 9.12
C ASP A 94 -2.50 -13.32 8.75
N VAL A 95 -1.73 -12.77 9.70
CA VAL A 95 -1.04 -11.49 9.57
C VAL A 95 0.43 -11.70 9.27
N LEU A 96 0.90 -11.19 8.13
CA LEU A 96 2.32 -11.16 7.75
C LEU A 96 2.88 -9.75 7.97
N VAL A 97 3.88 -9.63 8.83
CA VAL A 97 4.64 -8.37 9.00
C VAL A 97 5.65 -8.23 7.87
N ALA A 98 5.43 -7.27 6.98
CA ALA A 98 6.13 -7.12 5.70
C ALA A 98 7.55 -6.57 5.79
N TYR A 99 8.03 -6.24 6.98
CA TYR A 99 9.35 -5.67 7.22
C TYR A 99 9.98 -6.31 8.45
N PRO A 100 11.30 -6.57 8.45
CA PRO A 100 11.97 -7.04 9.65
C PRO A 100 11.77 -6.10 10.82
N THR A 101 11.67 -6.67 12.03
CA THR A 101 11.49 -5.91 13.27
C THR A 101 12.63 -6.20 14.26
N VAL A 102 12.96 -5.19 15.05
CA VAL A 102 13.85 -5.28 16.20
C VAL A 102 13.12 -4.96 17.52
N ASP A 103 11.80 -4.85 17.47
CA ASP A 103 10.91 -4.55 18.61
C ASP A 103 10.71 -5.81 19.46
N ARG A 104 11.66 -6.05 20.37
CA ARG A 104 11.70 -7.22 21.26
C ARG A 104 10.50 -7.26 22.21
N ASP A 105 10.01 -6.09 22.65
CA ASP A 105 8.87 -6.02 23.57
C ASP A 105 7.58 -6.51 22.90
N THR A 106 7.35 -6.12 21.66
CA THR A 106 6.20 -6.61 20.89
C THR A 106 6.35 -8.08 20.55
N LEU A 107 7.55 -8.53 20.14
CA LEU A 107 7.82 -9.94 19.86
C LEU A 107 7.56 -10.83 21.09
N ALA A 108 7.98 -10.39 22.29
CA ALA A 108 7.71 -11.12 23.53
C ALA A 108 6.23 -11.19 23.85
N LYS A 109 5.46 -10.09 23.62
CA LYS A 109 3.99 -10.09 23.79
C LYS A 109 3.31 -11.07 22.81
N VAL A 110 3.74 -11.08 21.55
CA VAL A 110 3.20 -12.03 20.56
C VAL A 110 3.51 -13.47 20.98
N SER A 111 4.72 -13.76 21.44
CA SER A 111 5.10 -15.11 21.91
C SER A 111 4.36 -15.53 23.18
N ALA A 112 3.89 -14.58 23.99
CA ALA A 112 3.14 -14.88 25.22
C ALA A 112 1.66 -15.20 24.96
N ASP A 113 1.11 -14.83 23.82
CA ASP A 113 -0.29 -15.00 23.41
C ASP A 113 -0.40 -16.08 22.35
N ASP A 114 -1.18 -17.14 22.61
CA ASP A 114 -1.32 -18.29 21.72
C ASP A 114 -1.96 -17.93 20.38
N VAL A 115 -2.92 -17.02 20.37
CA VAL A 115 -3.58 -16.52 19.15
C VAL A 115 -2.62 -15.68 18.32
N ALA A 116 -1.95 -14.70 18.96
CA ALA A 116 -1.00 -13.85 18.25
C ALA A 116 0.18 -14.66 17.67
N ALA A 117 0.73 -15.61 18.42
CA ALA A 117 1.82 -16.47 17.97
C ALA A 117 1.40 -17.39 16.81
N ALA A 118 0.14 -17.84 16.80
CA ALA A 118 -0.39 -18.65 15.71
C ALA A 118 -0.67 -17.83 14.45
N GLU A 119 -1.11 -16.57 14.60
CA GLU A 119 -1.62 -15.76 13.49
C GLU A 119 -0.59 -14.82 12.87
N ILE A 120 0.47 -14.42 13.60
CA ILE A 120 1.45 -13.44 13.12
C ILE A 120 2.73 -14.15 12.63
N ALA A 121 3.15 -13.83 11.41
CA ALA A 121 4.45 -14.21 10.87
C ALA A 121 5.33 -12.97 10.65
N PHE A 122 6.60 -13.05 11.02
CA PHE A 122 7.56 -11.94 10.93
C PHE A 122 8.54 -12.14 9.78
N MET A 123 8.77 -11.10 9.00
CA MET A 123 9.74 -11.14 7.92
C MET A 123 11.16 -11.18 8.42
N VAL A 124 11.99 -12.04 7.81
CA VAL A 124 13.41 -12.20 8.12
C VAL A 124 14.23 -12.35 6.84
N ASP A 125 15.45 -11.82 6.83
CA ASP A 125 16.39 -11.99 5.71
C ASP A 125 17.86 -12.08 6.18
N LEU A 126 18.11 -11.95 7.50
CA LEU A 126 19.42 -12.02 8.13
C LEU A 126 19.44 -13.03 9.28
N PRO A 127 20.61 -13.65 9.58
CA PRO A 127 20.81 -14.44 10.79
C PRO A 127 20.45 -13.70 12.07
N GLU A 128 20.72 -12.41 12.12
CA GLU A 128 20.44 -11.54 13.26
C GLU A 128 18.94 -11.39 13.51
N HIS A 129 18.10 -11.39 12.46
CA HIS A 129 16.65 -11.38 12.62
C HIS A 129 16.17 -12.67 13.29
N LEU A 130 16.72 -13.82 12.90
CA LEU A 130 16.39 -15.10 13.54
C LEU A 130 16.81 -15.12 15.01
N ALA A 131 17.99 -14.57 15.34
CA ALA A 131 18.45 -14.47 16.71
C ALA A 131 17.54 -13.56 17.56
N ILE A 132 17.10 -12.41 17.02
CA ILE A 132 16.15 -11.51 17.69
C ILE A 132 14.83 -12.22 17.98
N LEU A 133 14.29 -12.96 17.01
CA LEU A 133 13.06 -13.72 17.19
C LEU A 133 13.25 -14.82 18.27
N ASP A 134 14.31 -15.60 18.19
CA ASP A 134 14.58 -16.69 19.14
C ASP A 134 14.77 -16.19 20.57
N GLU A 135 15.55 -15.12 20.76
CA GLU A 135 15.77 -14.48 22.06
C GLU A 135 14.50 -13.83 22.65
N SER A 136 13.55 -13.42 21.80
CA SER A 136 12.28 -12.83 22.21
C SER A 136 11.17 -13.86 22.41
N ALA A 137 11.38 -15.08 21.93
CA ALA A 137 10.41 -16.16 22.06
C ALA A 137 10.35 -16.65 23.53
N GLY A 138 9.14 -16.87 24.01
CA GLY A 138 8.83 -17.34 25.35
C GLY A 138 7.95 -18.59 25.35
N ALA A 139 6.64 -18.43 25.56
CA ALA A 139 5.71 -19.56 25.65
C ALA A 139 5.50 -20.25 24.28
N HIS A 140 5.49 -19.50 23.21
CA HIS A 140 5.25 -19.99 21.86
C HIS A 140 6.38 -19.59 20.90
N PRO A 141 6.79 -20.47 19.97
CA PRO A 141 7.75 -20.10 18.93
C PRO A 141 7.12 -19.05 17.98
N LEU A 142 7.94 -18.12 17.53
CA LEU A 142 7.54 -17.09 16.57
C LEU A 142 7.60 -17.61 15.13
N ARG A 143 6.58 -17.33 14.35
CA ARG A 143 6.52 -17.67 12.93
C ARG A 143 7.36 -16.68 12.12
N ALA A 144 8.17 -17.16 11.20
CA ALA A 144 9.03 -16.34 10.36
C ALA A 144 8.75 -16.59 8.87
N ALA A 145 8.83 -15.54 8.07
CA ALA A 145 8.78 -15.60 6.61
C ALA A 145 10.08 -15.04 6.03
N ILE A 146 10.72 -15.78 5.14
CA ILE A 146 11.96 -15.32 4.50
C ILE A 146 11.60 -14.33 3.38
N ASP A 147 12.11 -13.10 3.47
CA ASP A 147 12.04 -12.11 2.39
C ASP A 147 13.10 -12.43 1.33
N VAL A 148 12.65 -12.69 0.12
CA VAL A 148 13.55 -12.99 -1.00
C VAL A 148 13.68 -11.76 -1.89
N ASP A 149 14.90 -11.26 -2.05
CA ASP A 149 15.22 -10.15 -2.97
C ASP A 149 14.79 -10.51 -4.40
N CYS A 150 13.75 -9.86 -4.88
CA CYS A 150 13.21 -10.04 -6.23
C CYS A 150 13.91 -9.19 -7.30
N SER A 151 14.94 -8.43 -6.95
CA SER A 151 15.68 -7.60 -7.92
C SER A 151 16.28 -8.45 -9.03
N MET A 152 16.28 -7.89 -10.25
CA MET A 152 17.00 -8.45 -11.40
C MET A 152 18.43 -7.93 -11.41
N ARG A 153 19.41 -8.82 -11.51
CA ARG A 153 20.84 -8.48 -11.58
C ARG A 153 21.38 -8.74 -13.00
N VAL A 154 21.93 -7.69 -13.60
CA VAL A 154 22.52 -7.75 -14.96
C VAL A 154 23.95 -7.19 -14.88
N GLY A 155 24.94 -8.07 -14.80
CA GLY A 155 26.33 -7.66 -14.53
C GLY A 155 26.41 -6.89 -13.20
N PRO A 156 26.96 -5.67 -13.18
CA PRO A 156 27.06 -4.86 -11.97
C PRO A 156 25.76 -4.10 -11.61
N VAL A 157 24.74 -4.16 -12.46
CA VAL A 157 23.51 -3.39 -12.31
C VAL A 157 22.45 -4.23 -11.61
N THR A 158 21.84 -3.67 -10.55
CA THR A 158 20.69 -4.24 -9.85
C THR A 158 19.46 -3.37 -10.10
N ILE A 159 18.37 -3.98 -10.57
CA ILE A 159 17.09 -3.33 -10.87
C ILE A 159 16.04 -3.91 -9.91
N GLY A 160 15.53 -3.09 -9.01
CA GLY A 160 14.56 -3.50 -7.99
C GLY A 160 14.81 -2.87 -6.63
N ALA A 161 14.27 -3.48 -5.59
CA ALA A 161 14.47 -3.04 -4.22
C ALA A 161 15.79 -3.58 -3.66
N HIS A 162 16.57 -2.69 -3.03
CA HIS A 162 17.81 -3.06 -2.34
C HIS A 162 17.52 -3.26 -0.85
N ARG A 163 16.87 -4.35 -0.47
CA ARG A 163 16.37 -4.53 0.91
C ARG A 163 16.78 -5.84 1.53
N SER A 164 16.49 -6.97 0.88
CA SER A 164 16.82 -8.30 1.42
C SER A 164 18.22 -8.75 1.04
N SER A 165 18.87 -9.50 1.94
CA SER A 165 20.14 -10.17 1.71
C SER A 165 19.99 -11.53 1.00
N VAL A 166 18.78 -12.09 0.95
CA VAL A 166 18.47 -13.40 0.39
C VAL A 166 18.11 -13.26 -1.08
N HIS A 167 19.03 -13.63 -1.98
CA HIS A 167 18.78 -13.54 -3.41
C HIS A 167 18.70 -14.92 -4.09
N SER A 168 19.43 -15.88 -3.61
CA SER A 168 19.54 -17.21 -4.20
C SER A 168 18.88 -18.30 -3.33
N ALA A 169 18.65 -19.47 -3.95
CA ALA A 169 18.21 -20.66 -3.22
C ALA A 169 19.18 -21.06 -2.09
N LYS A 170 20.50 -20.86 -2.30
CA LYS A 170 21.54 -21.14 -1.30
C LYS A 170 21.45 -20.19 -0.11
N ASP A 171 21.12 -18.91 -0.34
CA ASP A 171 20.95 -17.95 0.75
C ASP A 171 19.73 -18.30 1.61
N ALA A 172 18.59 -18.64 0.96
CA ALA A 172 17.39 -19.07 1.64
C ALA A 172 17.63 -20.39 2.43
N GLU A 173 18.31 -21.36 1.83
CA GLU A 173 18.66 -22.63 2.51
C GLU A 173 19.47 -22.39 3.78
N ARG A 174 20.46 -21.49 3.73
CA ARG A 174 21.29 -21.14 4.89
C ARG A 174 20.44 -20.61 6.05
N LEU A 175 19.49 -19.71 5.80
CA LEU A 175 18.58 -19.20 6.83
C LEU A 175 17.64 -20.26 7.37
N VAL A 176 17.10 -21.12 6.52
CA VAL A 176 16.24 -22.24 6.95
C VAL A 176 16.99 -23.19 7.85
N LEU A 177 18.22 -23.58 7.47
CA LEU A 177 19.04 -24.49 8.29
C LEU A 177 19.40 -23.87 9.64
N GLN A 178 19.69 -22.57 9.68
CA GLN A 178 19.90 -21.86 10.94
C GLN A 178 18.63 -21.82 11.78
N ALA A 179 17.47 -21.45 11.21
CA ALA A 179 16.20 -21.42 11.93
C ALA A 179 15.85 -22.78 12.55
N ARG A 180 16.16 -23.88 11.86
CA ARG A 180 15.95 -25.24 12.41
C ARG A 180 16.79 -25.58 13.63
N SER A 181 17.87 -24.88 13.89
CA SER A 181 18.69 -25.04 15.10
C SER A 181 18.19 -24.22 16.30
N LEU A 182 17.19 -23.37 16.08
CA LEU A 182 16.58 -22.50 17.08
C LEU A 182 15.24 -23.10 17.55
N SER A 183 14.92 -22.96 18.82
CA SER A 183 13.67 -23.49 19.41
C SER A 183 12.54 -22.47 19.38
N GLY A 184 12.87 -21.18 19.36
CA GLY A 184 11.94 -20.07 19.40
C GLY A 184 11.45 -19.59 18.03
N VAL A 185 11.90 -20.20 16.91
CA VAL A 185 11.57 -19.75 15.56
C VAL A 185 11.08 -20.91 14.68
N ARG A 186 9.97 -20.68 13.95
CA ARG A 186 9.48 -21.58 12.91
C ARG A 186 9.36 -20.85 11.58
N ILE A 187 10.04 -21.34 10.55
CA ILE A 187 9.81 -20.83 9.18
C ILE A 187 8.42 -21.26 8.72
N ALA A 188 7.57 -20.27 8.45
CA ALA A 188 6.19 -20.42 8.04
C ALA A 188 5.98 -20.09 6.57
N GLY A 189 6.78 -19.20 5.97
CA GLY A 189 6.54 -18.78 4.61
C GLY A 189 7.72 -18.13 3.91
N LEU A 190 7.47 -17.78 2.65
CA LEU A 190 8.36 -17.00 1.81
C LEU A 190 7.61 -15.78 1.28
N MET A 191 8.33 -14.66 1.10
CA MET A 191 7.81 -13.47 0.44
C MET A 191 8.67 -13.05 -0.74
N PHE A 192 7.98 -12.71 -1.85
CA PHE A 192 8.59 -12.30 -3.12
C PHE A 192 7.99 -10.98 -3.61
N TYR A 193 8.38 -9.86 -3.00
CA TYR A 193 7.91 -8.54 -3.45
C TYR A 193 8.68 -8.07 -4.67
N ASP A 194 8.02 -8.04 -5.81
CA ASP A 194 8.56 -7.69 -7.13
C ASP A 194 8.51 -6.18 -7.41
N ALA A 195 9.21 -5.39 -6.60
CA ALA A 195 9.14 -3.92 -6.61
C ALA A 195 9.31 -3.26 -7.99
N GLN A 196 10.23 -3.78 -8.83
CA GLN A 196 10.50 -3.27 -10.18
C GLN A 196 9.40 -3.63 -11.19
N ILE A 197 8.50 -4.56 -10.84
CA ILE A 197 7.35 -4.93 -11.66
C ILE A 197 6.10 -4.24 -11.12
N ALA A 198 5.76 -4.45 -9.85
CA ALA A 198 4.56 -3.95 -9.21
C ALA A 198 4.59 -2.43 -8.95
N GLY A 199 5.76 -1.88 -8.65
CA GLY A 199 5.93 -0.52 -8.14
C GLY A 199 6.38 0.52 -9.18
N VAL A 200 6.54 0.14 -10.45
CA VAL A 200 7.00 1.02 -11.52
C VAL A 200 5.90 1.16 -12.58
N ALA A 201 5.57 2.40 -12.96
CA ALA A 201 4.60 2.69 -14.00
C ALA A 201 5.11 2.31 -15.40
N ASP A 202 4.19 2.04 -16.34
CA ASP A 202 4.50 1.52 -17.70
C ASP A 202 4.79 2.63 -18.71
N THR A 203 5.64 3.60 -18.35
CA THR A 203 5.84 4.86 -19.08
C THR A 203 6.63 4.73 -20.39
N SER A 204 7.29 3.58 -20.65
CA SER A 204 8.06 3.38 -21.88
C SER A 204 8.15 1.91 -22.30
N SER A 205 8.45 1.65 -23.58
CA SER A 205 8.71 0.30 -24.10
C SER A 205 9.91 -0.38 -23.42
N ALA A 206 10.92 0.40 -23.03
CA ALA A 206 12.09 -0.11 -22.31
C ALA A 206 11.68 -0.64 -20.91
N ILE A 207 10.83 0.08 -20.19
CA ILE A 207 10.29 -0.36 -18.88
C ILE A 207 9.46 -1.65 -19.07
N ARG A 208 8.58 -1.70 -20.05
CA ARG A 208 7.78 -2.91 -20.32
C ARG A 208 8.67 -4.13 -20.65
N LEU A 209 9.73 -3.93 -21.41
CA LEU A 209 10.69 -4.99 -21.72
C LEU A 209 11.45 -5.44 -20.47
N MET A 210 11.91 -4.50 -19.65
CA MET A 210 12.56 -4.76 -18.38
C MET A 210 11.66 -5.58 -17.45
N LYS A 211 10.38 -5.19 -17.29
CA LYS A 211 9.40 -5.94 -16.49
C LYS A 211 9.22 -7.37 -16.98
N LYS A 212 9.10 -7.59 -18.31
CA LYS A 212 8.99 -8.93 -18.89
C LYS A 212 10.22 -9.80 -18.64
N ALA A 213 11.42 -9.22 -18.77
CA ALA A 213 12.68 -9.91 -18.50
C ALA A 213 12.79 -10.27 -17.01
N SER A 214 12.50 -9.30 -16.13
CA SER A 214 12.50 -9.47 -14.68
C SER A 214 11.53 -10.56 -14.22
N LEU A 215 10.29 -10.56 -14.73
CA LEU A 215 9.29 -11.58 -14.42
C LEU A 215 9.75 -13.00 -14.80
N ARG A 216 10.34 -13.15 -15.99
CA ARG A 216 10.83 -14.46 -16.46
C ARG A 216 11.98 -14.99 -15.59
N GLU A 217 12.92 -14.14 -15.22
CA GLU A 217 14.03 -14.48 -14.32
C GLU A 217 13.49 -14.84 -12.93
N LEU A 218 12.61 -13.99 -12.37
CA LEU A 218 12.05 -14.15 -11.05
C LEU A 218 11.25 -15.46 -10.90
N ARG A 219 10.41 -15.81 -11.88
CA ARG A 219 9.65 -17.08 -11.87
C ARG A 219 10.59 -18.29 -11.73
N ARG A 220 11.68 -18.32 -12.52
CA ARG A 220 12.66 -19.41 -12.43
C ARG A 220 13.35 -19.46 -11.07
N ARG A 221 13.79 -18.32 -10.56
CA ARG A 221 14.50 -18.23 -9.27
C ARG A 221 13.58 -18.57 -8.10
N ARG A 222 12.32 -18.12 -8.13
CA ARG A 222 11.29 -18.46 -7.15
C ARG A 222 11.11 -19.98 -7.05
N GLN A 223 10.94 -20.66 -8.16
CA GLN A 223 10.82 -22.11 -8.18
C GLN A 223 12.04 -22.80 -7.55
N GLN A 224 13.25 -22.34 -7.83
CA GLN A 224 14.48 -22.87 -7.23
C GLN A 224 14.53 -22.64 -5.72
N VAL A 225 14.16 -21.45 -5.24
CA VAL A 225 14.12 -21.11 -3.82
C VAL A 225 13.11 -22.00 -3.11
N ILE A 226 11.87 -22.07 -3.61
CA ILE A 226 10.79 -22.87 -3.02
C ILE A 226 11.20 -24.34 -2.97
N ALA A 227 11.66 -24.92 -4.09
CA ALA A 227 12.08 -26.31 -4.14
C ALA A 227 13.24 -26.63 -3.19
N THR A 228 14.09 -25.67 -2.88
CA THR A 228 15.18 -25.85 -1.93
C THR A 228 14.68 -25.76 -0.49
N VAL A 229 13.88 -24.75 -0.17
CA VAL A 229 13.37 -24.53 1.19
C VAL A 229 12.44 -25.67 1.63
N THR A 230 11.56 -26.13 0.74
CA THR A 230 10.60 -27.20 1.03
C THR A 230 11.21 -28.58 1.28
N ARG A 231 12.50 -28.78 0.97
CA ARG A 231 13.23 -29.99 1.43
C ARG A 231 13.46 -30.01 2.93
N HIS A 232 13.43 -28.87 3.59
CA HIS A 232 13.81 -28.70 4.98
C HIS A 232 12.62 -28.39 5.89
N VAL A 233 11.59 -27.68 5.36
CA VAL A 233 10.43 -27.23 6.13
C VAL A 233 9.16 -27.27 5.25
N THR A 234 8.01 -27.40 5.91
CA THR A 234 6.71 -27.20 5.26
C THR A 234 6.35 -25.72 5.36
N LEU A 235 5.95 -25.12 4.25
CA LEU A 235 5.52 -23.74 4.18
C LEU A 235 4.00 -23.65 4.34
N ASP A 236 3.53 -22.69 5.14
CA ASP A 236 2.12 -22.37 5.29
C ASP A 236 1.68 -21.50 4.09
N PHE A 237 2.56 -20.64 3.58
CA PHE A 237 2.29 -19.73 2.47
C PHE A 237 3.52 -19.35 1.64
N VAL A 238 3.27 -18.91 0.41
CA VAL A 238 4.23 -18.23 -0.48
C VAL A 238 3.56 -16.97 -1.00
N ASN A 239 3.92 -15.83 -0.43
CA ASN A 239 3.36 -14.53 -0.78
C ASN A 239 4.14 -13.87 -1.93
N ALA A 240 3.45 -13.14 -2.81
CA ALA A 240 4.08 -12.39 -3.89
C ALA A 240 3.24 -11.18 -4.33
N GLY A 241 3.79 -10.40 -5.24
CA GLY A 241 3.07 -9.37 -5.97
C GLY A 241 2.89 -8.05 -5.25
N GLY A 242 2.16 -7.20 -5.91
CA GLY A 242 1.68 -5.89 -5.52
C GLY A 242 0.56 -5.48 -6.46
N THR A 243 -0.16 -4.38 -6.20
CA THR A 243 -1.28 -3.95 -7.05
C THR A 243 -0.94 -3.92 -8.55
N GLY A 244 0.26 -3.45 -8.90
CA GLY A 244 0.69 -3.35 -10.32
C GLY A 244 1.03 -4.68 -10.98
N SER A 245 1.17 -5.78 -10.22
CA SER A 245 1.60 -7.09 -10.76
C SER A 245 0.62 -8.24 -10.48
N LEU A 246 -0.55 -8.01 -9.86
CA LEU A 246 -1.53 -9.05 -9.56
C LEU A 246 -1.78 -9.98 -10.77
N HIS A 247 -2.06 -9.39 -11.93
CA HIS A 247 -2.35 -10.11 -13.19
C HIS A 247 -1.14 -10.85 -13.79
N LEU A 248 0.04 -10.72 -13.22
CA LEU A 248 1.26 -11.39 -13.67
C LEU A 248 1.68 -12.53 -12.74
N MET A 249 1.09 -12.62 -11.56
CA MET A 249 1.48 -13.57 -10.53
C MET A 249 0.51 -14.74 -10.36
N HIS A 250 -0.76 -14.58 -10.76
CA HIS A 250 -1.81 -15.57 -10.53
C HIS A 250 -1.59 -16.92 -11.25
N ASP A 251 -0.84 -16.96 -12.34
CA ASP A 251 -0.55 -18.17 -13.12
C ASP A 251 0.72 -18.92 -12.64
N ASP A 252 1.31 -18.51 -11.52
CA ASP A 252 2.39 -19.26 -10.87
C ASP A 252 1.81 -20.14 -9.74
N PRO A 253 1.70 -21.47 -9.93
CA PRO A 253 1.02 -22.35 -8.97
C PRO A 253 1.75 -22.48 -7.63
N ALA A 254 2.95 -21.94 -7.52
CA ALA A 254 3.70 -21.92 -6.27
C ALA A 254 3.31 -20.76 -5.36
N ILE A 255 2.56 -19.78 -5.86
CA ILE A 255 2.08 -18.63 -5.07
C ILE A 255 0.76 -19.01 -4.42
N THR A 256 0.67 -18.87 -3.11
CA THR A 256 -0.53 -19.17 -2.33
C THR A 256 -1.40 -17.95 -2.06
N ASP A 257 -0.80 -16.77 -1.96
CA ASP A 257 -1.48 -15.49 -1.77
C ASP A 257 -0.72 -14.31 -2.38
N LEU A 258 -1.44 -13.27 -2.73
CA LEU A 258 -0.91 -12.03 -3.29
C LEU A 258 -1.08 -10.90 -2.28
N ALA A 259 -0.15 -9.94 -2.23
CA ALA A 259 -0.28 -8.79 -1.35
C ALA A 259 -0.59 -7.53 -2.16
N ALA A 260 -1.70 -6.85 -1.85
CA ALA A 260 -2.05 -5.60 -2.49
C ALA A 260 -2.93 -4.72 -1.59
N GLY A 261 -2.94 -3.41 -1.84
CA GLY A 261 -3.76 -2.47 -1.08
C GLY A 261 -3.91 -1.12 -1.77
N SER A 262 -2.85 -0.59 -2.38
CA SER A 262 -2.86 0.77 -2.95
C SER A 262 -3.85 0.98 -4.09
N GLY A 263 -4.20 -0.08 -4.82
CA GLY A 263 -5.23 -0.04 -5.87
C GLY A 263 -6.63 0.25 -5.34
N LEU A 264 -6.91 -0.04 -4.07
CA LEU A 264 -8.21 0.25 -3.46
C LEU A 264 -8.50 1.75 -3.41
N PHE A 265 -7.49 2.58 -3.18
CA PHE A 265 -7.58 4.04 -3.19
C PHE A 265 -7.23 4.66 -4.54
N THR A 266 -6.47 3.97 -5.35
CA THR A 266 -5.99 4.40 -6.66
C THR A 266 -5.43 5.83 -6.64
N PRO A 267 -4.29 6.03 -5.94
CA PRO A 267 -3.64 7.33 -5.92
C PRO A 267 -3.08 7.68 -7.30
N ARG A 268 -2.69 8.93 -7.47
CA ARG A 268 -2.14 9.52 -8.69
C ARG A 268 -0.98 8.73 -9.34
N LEU A 269 -0.19 8.02 -8.54
CA LEU A 269 0.87 7.16 -9.05
C LEU A 269 0.40 6.05 -10.00
N PHE A 270 -0.90 5.71 -9.99
CA PHE A 270 -1.47 4.68 -10.88
C PHE A 270 -1.86 5.18 -12.28
N ASP A 271 -1.84 6.49 -12.54
CA ASP A 271 -2.29 7.08 -13.81
C ASP A 271 -1.50 6.62 -15.04
N HIS A 272 -0.32 6.04 -14.82
CA HIS A 272 0.58 5.57 -15.88
C HIS A 272 0.83 4.06 -15.85
N TYR A 273 -0.05 3.29 -15.18
CA TYR A 273 -0.04 1.84 -15.26
C TYR A 273 -0.91 1.39 -16.42
N ASP A 274 -0.38 0.48 -17.23
CA ASP A 274 -1.14 -0.11 -18.34
C ASP A 274 -2.16 -1.15 -17.81
N ASN A 275 -3.21 -1.36 -18.58
CA ASN A 275 -4.17 -2.46 -18.38
C ASN A 275 -4.80 -2.50 -16.97
N THR A 276 -5.26 -1.38 -16.46
CA THR A 276 -6.01 -1.32 -15.20
C THR A 276 -7.28 -0.50 -15.37
N ALA A 277 -8.40 -0.98 -14.82
CA ALA A 277 -9.67 -0.26 -14.74
C ALA A 277 -9.89 0.38 -13.35
N LEU A 278 -8.83 0.45 -12.53
CA LEU A 278 -8.89 1.05 -11.20
C LEU A 278 -9.31 2.52 -11.26
N ARG A 279 -10.15 2.93 -10.33
CA ARG A 279 -10.75 4.27 -10.26
C ARG A 279 -10.22 5.03 -9.04
N PRO A 280 -9.87 6.31 -9.14
CA PRO A 280 -9.59 7.13 -7.98
C PRO A 280 -10.76 7.05 -6.98
N ALA A 281 -10.47 6.60 -5.75
CA ALA A 281 -11.50 6.38 -4.73
C ALA A 281 -11.24 7.18 -3.45
N ALA A 282 -10.04 7.72 -3.25
CA ALA A 282 -9.69 8.45 -2.03
C ALA A 282 -9.20 9.86 -2.33
N TYR A 283 -9.76 10.81 -1.60
CA TYR A 283 -9.51 12.23 -1.74
C TYR A 283 -9.36 12.89 -0.37
N PHE A 284 -8.77 14.07 -0.33
CA PHE A 284 -8.96 14.98 0.79
C PHE A 284 -9.52 16.30 0.28
N VAL A 285 -10.28 16.96 1.13
CA VAL A 285 -11.04 18.16 0.80
C VAL A 285 -10.62 19.28 1.71
N SER A 286 -10.40 20.47 1.13
CA SER A 286 -9.99 21.65 1.88
C SER A 286 -10.83 22.86 1.51
N PRO A 287 -11.18 23.74 2.47
CA PRO A 287 -11.98 24.92 2.19
C PRO A 287 -11.12 26.03 1.58
N VAL A 288 -11.70 26.80 0.69
CA VAL A 288 -11.17 28.10 0.25
C VAL A 288 -11.26 29.06 1.42
N VAL A 289 -10.12 29.61 1.84
CA VAL A 289 -10.03 30.55 2.98
C VAL A 289 -9.75 31.98 2.53
N ARG A 290 -9.28 32.17 1.29
CA ARG A 290 -9.04 33.51 0.70
C ARG A 290 -9.33 33.50 -0.79
N LYS A 291 -9.70 34.67 -1.30
CA LYS A 291 -9.84 34.97 -2.74
C LYS A 291 -9.13 36.30 -3.02
N PRO A 292 -7.80 36.28 -3.25
CA PRO A 292 -7.04 37.52 -3.46
C PRO A 292 -7.41 38.26 -4.74
N THR A 293 -7.71 37.52 -5.81
CA THR A 293 -8.16 38.06 -7.11
C THR A 293 -9.28 37.17 -7.67
N ASP A 294 -9.88 37.57 -8.79
CA ASP A 294 -10.97 36.80 -9.38
C ASP A 294 -10.55 35.43 -9.90
N ASP A 295 -9.28 35.29 -10.33
CA ASP A 295 -8.70 34.09 -10.90
C ASP A 295 -7.85 33.29 -9.90
N VAL A 296 -7.80 33.70 -8.61
CA VAL A 296 -7.01 33.05 -7.56
C VAL A 296 -7.83 32.78 -6.32
N VAL A 297 -7.79 31.54 -5.86
CA VAL A 297 -8.30 31.11 -4.55
C VAL A 297 -7.17 30.49 -3.72
N VAL A 298 -7.29 30.56 -2.40
CA VAL A 298 -6.33 29.92 -1.49
C VAL A 298 -7.05 28.86 -0.67
N ALA A 299 -6.70 27.60 -0.87
CA ALA A 299 -7.18 26.49 -0.07
C ALA A 299 -6.42 26.40 1.25
N PHE A 300 -7.09 25.98 2.33
CA PHE A 300 -6.45 25.66 3.60
C PHE A 300 -5.77 24.31 3.50
N SER A 301 -4.46 24.22 3.79
CA SER A 301 -3.63 23.02 3.60
C SER A 301 -3.43 22.62 2.12
N GLY A 302 -3.11 21.36 1.84
CA GLY A 302 -2.88 20.82 0.49
C GLY A 302 -1.50 20.19 0.31
N GLY A 303 -0.49 20.58 1.09
CA GLY A 303 0.89 20.14 0.98
C GLY A 303 1.18 18.75 1.54
N TYR A 304 0.35 17.76 1.26
CA TYR A 304 0.55 16.38 1.70
C TYR A 304 1.43 15.62 0.71
N ILE A 305 2.74 15.90 0.81
CA ILE A 305 3.76 15.31 -0.07
C ILE A 305 4.02 13.87 0.35
N ALA A 306 3.95 12.95 -0.60
CA ALA A 306 4.15 11.53 -0.36
C ALA A 306 5.64 11.15 -0.32
N SER A 307 5.97 10.09 0.39
CA SER A 307 7.31 9.53 0.51
C SER A 307 7.86 9.01 -0.83
N GLY A 308 9.17 9.06 -0.98
CA GLY A 308 9.93 8.64 -2.15
C GLY A 308 10.82 9.76 -2.69
N PRO A 309 11.40 9.64 -3.88
CA PRO A 309 12.19 10.70 -4.50
C PRO A 309 11.36 11.99 -4.63
N ALA A 310 11.88 13.11 -4.15
CA ALA A 310 11.21 14.41 -4.24
C ALA A 310 10.91 14.77 -5.69
N GLY A 311 9.74 15.30 -5.96
CA GLY A 311 9.35 15.73 -7.31
C GLY A 311 7.85 15.72 -7.56
N ALA A 312 7.43 16.13 -8.75
CA ALA A 312 6.04 16.30 -9.14
C ALA A 312 5.15 15.05 -8.98
N ALA A 313 5.75 13.85 -9.05
CA ALA A 313 5.01 12.59 -8.84
C ALA A 313 4.64 12.32 -7.37
N ARG A 314 5.10 13.16 -6.43
CA ARG A 314 4.86 12.97 -4.98
C ARG A 314 3.95 14.04 -4.38
N VAL A 315 3.53 15.01 -5.17
CA VAL A 315 2.58 16.04 -4.72
C VAL A 315 1.16 15.63 -5.08
N PRO A 316 0.13 16.08 -4.33
CA PRO A 316 -1.25 15.92 -4.72
C PRO A 316 -1.58 16.61 -6.05
N GLU A 317 -2.79 16.42 -6.54
CA GLU A 317 -3.34 17.21 -7.64
C GLU A 317 -4.75 17.70 -7.27
N VAL A 318 -5.17 18.81 -7.84
CA VAL A 318 -6.55 19.25 -7.72
C VAL A 318 -7.42 18.34 -8.58
N ALA A 319 -8.37 17.65 -7.93
CA ALA A 319 -9.33 16.78 -8.60
C ALA A 319 -10.62 17.53 -8.98
N PHE A 320 -11.02 18.51 -8.15
CA PHE A 320 -12.20 19.33 -8.40
C PHE A 320 -12.12 20.63 -7.58
N PRO A 321 -12.58 21.79 -8.14
CA PRO A 321 -12.99 21.97 -9.54
C PRO A 321 -11.82 21.80 -10.51
N GLU A 322 -12.10 21.31 -11.70
CA GLU A 322 -11.11 21.18 -12.76
C GLU A 322 -10.58 22.55 -13.19
N GLY A 323 -9.31 22.58 -13.63
CA GLY A 323 -8.67 23.80 -14.14
C GLY A 323 -8.08 24.71 -13.08
N LEU A 324 -8.01 24.28 -11.82
CA LEU A 324 -7.20 24.92 -10.79
C LEU A 324 -5.83 24.29 -10.70
N GLU A 325 -4.78 25.12 -10.68
CA GLU A 325 -3.39 24.69 -10.55
C GLU A 325 -2.65 25.50 -9.49
N PRO A 326 -1.73 24.88 -8.72
CA PRO A 326 -0.88 25.62 -7.79
C PRO A 326 0.12 26.51 -8.54
N PHE A 327 0.55 27.60 -7.93
CA PHE A 327 1.64 28.39 -8.46
C PHE A 327 2.94 27.59 -8.42
N ALA A 328 3.67 27.58 -9.55
CA ALA A 328 4.88 26.76 -9.71
C ALA A 328 5.98 27.08 -8.67
N GLN A 329 6.05 28.31 -8.17
CA GLN A 329 7.04 28.74 -7.20
C GLN A 329 6.68 28.38 -5.75
N GLU A 330 5.39 28.34 -5.42
CA GLU A 330 4.89 28.03 -4.08
C GLU A 330 4.51 26.55 -3.91
N GLY A 331 4.00 25.92 -4.99
CA GLY A 331 3.51 24.55 -4.97
C GLY A 331 2.32 24.36 -4.03
N TYR A 332 2.28 23.19 -3.37
CA TYR A 332 1.27 22.87 -2.36
C TYR A 332 1.83 23.20 -0.97
N GLY A 333 1.23 24.15 -0.30
CA GLY A 333 1.67 24.60 1.02
C GLY A 333 1.14 23.75 2.17
N GLU A 334 1.85 23.74 3.28
CA GLU A 334 1.46 23.02 4.50
C GLU A 334 0.11 23.50 5.04
N VAL A 335 -0.09 24.84 5.12
CA VAL A 335 -1.27 25.49 5.70
C VAL A 335 -2.11 26.20 4.65
N GLN A 336 -1.51 26.77 3.62
CA GLN A 336 -2.19 27.51 2.56
C GLN A 336 -1.62 27.11 1.20
N THR A 337 -2.51 26.80 0.26
CA THR A 337 -2.18 26.48 -1.12
C THR A 337 -2.88 27.47 -2.06
N PRO A 338 -2.15 28.47 -2.60
CA PRO A 338 -2.68 29.32 -3.65
C PRO A 338 -2.89 28.52 -4.95
N LEU A 339 -4.09 28.65 -5.50
CA LEU A 339 -4.53 27.99 -6.73
C LEU A 339 -5.06 29.04 -7.70
N ARG A 340 -4.69 28.93 -8.96
CA ARG A 340 -5.17 29.80 -10.04
C ARG A 340 -5.85 29.00 -11.14
N GLY A 341 -6.76 29.63 -11.85
CA GLY A 341 -7.42 29.09 -13.03
C GLY A 341 -8.83 29.59 -13.20
N ASP A 342 -9.42 29.29 -14.35
CA ASP A 342 -10.75 29.79 -14.72
C ASP A 342 -11.84 29.39 -13.72
N ALA A 343 -11.73 28.22 -13.11
CA ALA A 343 -12.67 27.77 -12.09
C ALA A 343 -12.71 28.68 -10.84
N ALA A 344 -11.64 29.44 -10.56
CA ALA A 344 -11.61 30.35 -9.43
C ALA A 344 -12.62 31.51 -9.55
N HIS A 345 -12.97 31.93 -10.78
CA HIS A 345 -13.94 33.02 -11.00
C HIS A 345 -15.30 32.75 -10.34
N GLY A 346 -15.76 31.49 -10.36
CA GLY A 346 -17.03 31.09 -9.78
C GLY A 346 -16.98 30.75 -8.29
N MET A 347 -15.79 30.68 -7.70
CA MET A 347 -15.61 30.26 -6.31
C MET A 347 -15.65 31.41 -5.31
N LYS A 348 -16.02 31.10 -4.08
CA LYS A 348 -16.04 32.01 -2.94
C LYS A 348 -15.38 31.38 -1.71
N VAL A 349 -15.08 32.20 -0.72
CA VAL A 349 -14.61 31.70 0.59
C VAL A 349 -15.63 30.76 1.19
N GLY A 350 -15.18 29.61 1.65
CA GLY A 350 -16.01 28.50 2.15
C GLY A 350 -16.25 27.39 1.13
N ASP A 351 -16.07 27.64 -0.18
CA ASP A 351 -16.15 26.58 -1.17
C ASP A 351 -15.04 25.54 -0.99
N LEU A 352 -15.26 24.33 -1.48
CA LEU A 352 -14.36 23.20 -1.26
C LEU A 352 -13.51 22.89 -2.49
N VAL A 353 -12.24 22.64 -2.27
CA VAL A 353 -11.29 22.10 -3.25
C VAL A 353 -10.98 20.65 -2.89
N TRP A 354 -11.12 19.77 -3.87
CA TRP A 354 -10.85 18.35 -3.74
C TRP A 354 -9.47 18.03 -4.30
N PHE A 355 -8.70 17.31 -3.52
CA PHE A 355 -7.36 16.89 -3.90
C PHE A 355 -7.28 15.37 -3.95
N ARG A 356 -6.66 14.85 -5.00
CA ARG A 356 -6.27 13.45 -5.11
C ARG A 356 -4.84 13.31 -4.59
N HIS A 357 -4.64 12.40 -3.66
CA HIS A 357 -3.33 12.14 -3.08
C HIS A 357 -2.39 11.42 -4.05
N ALA A 358 -1.07 11.57 -3.86
CA ALA A 358 -0.07 10.98 -4.77
C ALA A 358 0.15 9.48 -4.50
N LYS A 359 0.13 9.04 -3.23
CA LYS A 359 0.45 7.66 -2.82
C LYS A 359 -0.50 7.20 -1.73
N ALA A 360 -0.98 5.96 -1.82
CA ALA A 360 -1.97 5.42 -0.90
C ALA A 360 -1.45 5.27 0.53
N GLY A 361 -2.33 5.46 1.51
CA GLY A 361 -2.12 5.24 2.93
C GLY A 361 -1.62 6.46 3.69
N GLU A 362 -0.62 7.17 3.18
CA GLU A 362 -0.01 8.32 3.89
C GLU A 362 -1.00 9.48 4.12
N MET A 363 -1.99 9.64 3.24
CA MET A 363 -3.05 10.62 3.43
C MET A 363 -3.80 10.39 4.76
N CYS A 364 -4.08 9.14 5.12
CA CYS A 364 -4.83 8.80 6.34
C CYS A 364 -4.07 9.15 7.64
N GLU A 365 -2.75 9.39 7.57
CA GLU A 365 -1.99 9.91 8.73
C GLU A 365 -2.26 11.40 9.02
N ARG A 366 -2.95 12.10 8.13
CA ARG A 366 -3.26 13.52 8.26
C ARG A 366 -4.65 13.79 8.85
N PHE A 367 -5.49 12.76 8.94
CA PHE A 367 -6.90 12.89 9.34
C PHE A 367 -7.25 11.86 10.41
N ASP A 368 -8.07 12.25 11.38
CA ASP A 368 -8.54 11.34 12.44
C ASP A 368 -9.66 10.42 11.95
N GLN A 369 -10.34 10.79 10.85
CA GLN A 369 -11.40 9.99 10.24
C GLN A 369 -11.41 10.12 8.73
N VAL A 370 -12.02 9.14 8.08
CA VAL A 370 -12.44 9.20 6.67
C VAL A 370 -13.96 9.17 6.59
N LEU A 371 -14.49 9.92 5.64
CA LEU A 371 -15.91 9.92 5.31
C LEU A 371 -16.14 8.95 4.16
N LEU A 372 -16.99 7.95 4.33
CA LEU A 372 -17.44 7.10 3.25
C LEU A 372 -18.64 7.77 2.59
N VAL A 373 -18.57 7.95 1.29
CA VAL A 373 -19.59 8.65 0.51
C VAL A 373 -20.15 7.72 -0.57
N GLU A 374 -21.46 7.65 -0.65
CA GLU A 374 -22.22 6.93 -1.66
C GLU A 374 -23.36 7.82 -2.16
N ASP A 375 -23.59 7.85 -3.48
CA ASP A 375 -24.63 8.67 -4.12
C ASP A 375 -24.65 10.15 -3.68
N GLY A 376 -23.47 10.71 -3.44
CA GLY A 376 -23.31 12.11 -3.04
C GLY A 376 -23.59 12.39 -1.56
N GLN A 377 -23.83 11.38 -0.74
CA GLN A 377 -24.12 11.49 0.69
C GLN A 377 -23.06 10.82 1.55
N VAL A 378 -22.76 11.39 2.71
CA VAL A 378 -21.93 10.74 3.72
C VAL A 378 -22.74 9.63 4.38
N VAL A 379 -22.39 8.38 4.12
CA VAL A 379 -23.11 7.19 4.65
C VAL A 379 -22.46 6.63 5.92
N GLU A 380 -21.15 6.86 6.11
CA GLU A 380 -20.42 6.33 7.26
C GLU A 380 -19.19 7.20 7.56
N ARG A 381 -18.73 7.15 8.82
CA ARG A 381 -17.50 7.78 9.29
C ARG A 381 -16.65 6.72 9.98
N LEU A 382 -15.43 6.52 9.51
CA LEU A 382 -14.52 5.55 10.11
C LEU A 382 -13.27 6.26 10.65
N PRO A 383 -12.82 5.91 11.87
CA PRO A 383 -11.55 6.42 12.37
C PRO A 383 -10.40 5.86 11.52
N THR A 384 -9.40 6.67 11.26
CA THR A 384 -8.09 6.23 10.78
C THR A 384 -7.30 5.63 11.94
N TYR A 385 -6.12 5.06 11.69
CA TYR A 385 -5.21 4.65 12.77
C TYR A 385 -4.92 5.82 13.71
N ARG A 386 -4.65 7.00 13.15
CA ARG A 386 -4.48 8.23 13.92
C ARG A 386 -5.71 8.55 14.79
N GLY A 387 -6.91 8.42 14.25
CA GLY A 387 -8.16 8.64 14.99
C GLY A 387 -8.41 7.64 16.12
N GLU A 388 -7.84 6.43 16.00
CA GLU A 388 -7.82 5.42 17.07
C GLU A 388 -6.63 5.61 18.05
N GLY A 389 -5.90 6.73 17.94
CA GLY A 389 -4.74 7.02 18.79
C GLY A 389 -3.53 6.13 18.48
N LYS A 390 -3.44 5.61 17.25
CA LYS A 390 -2.37 4.72 16.83
C LYS A 390 -1.46 5.39 15.81
N ASN A 391 -0.15 5.20 16.03
CA ASN A 391 0.90 5.49 15.08
C ASN A 391 1.90 4.33 15.11
N PHE A 392 2.08 3.67 14.01
CA PHE A 392 2.92 2.47 13.90
C PHE A 392 4.18 2.68 13.05
N GLY A 393 4.48 3.94 12.67
CA GLY A 393 5.64 4.35 11.88
C GLY A 393 5.36 5.35 10.78
#